data_0f52d1460fde0dcca6e0a5cd60ae0472
#
_entry.id   0f52d1460fde0dcca6e0a5cd60ae0472
#
_cell.length_a   1.000
_cell.length_b   1.000
_cell.length_c   1.000
_cell.angle_alpha   90.00
_cell.angle_beta   90.00
_cell.angle_gamma   90.00
#
_symmetry.space_group_name_H-M   'P 1'
#
loop_
_entity.id
_entity.type
_entity.pdbx_description
1 polymer ?
#
loop_
_entity_poly.entity_id
_entity_poly.type
_entity_poly.pdbx_seq_one_letter_code
_entity_poly.pdbx_strand_id
1 'polypeptide(L)'
;MQKGNIGVTTENIFPVIKKFLYSDHEIFLRELVSNAVDAIQKLKTLSATGEYNGSLDDLKVTISIDKEAGTLTVTDNGIGMTADDVDKYINQIAFSGAEEFLAKYKDNANAIIGHFGLGFYSAFMVSKKVEIRTKSYIDGQPAVSWVCDGSPEYEMNEIEKESRGTDIILHIDDDEKEFLEKSRIDALLKKHCKFLPVPIISGKEQEWKDGKYVDTDKDNVINNVEPIWGKKPADLKDEDYIN
;
A
#
# COMPACT_ATOMS: atom_id res chain seq x y z
N MET A 1 15.01 -23.66 39.81
CA MET A 1 14.46 -23.57 38.46
C MET A 1 14.24 -22.09 38.19
N GLN A 2 15.01 -21.51 37.28
CA GLN A 2 14.90 -20.07 36.95
C GLN A 2 13.96 -19.92 35.74
N LYS A 3 12.93 -19.11 35.85
CA LYS A 3 12.02 -18.76 34.76
C LYS A 3 12.18 -17.28 34.47
N GLY A 4 12.24 -16.89 33.19
CA GLY A 4 12.31 -15.51 32.76
C GLY A 4 11.56 -15.34 31.44
N ASN A 5 11.29 -14.09 31.04
CA ASN A 5 10.69 -13.76 29.78
C ASN A 5 11.77 -13.42 28.75
N ILE A 6 11.59 -13.84 27.51
CA ILE A 6 12.41 -13.37 26.38
C ILE A 6 11.84 -12.01 25.98
N GLY A 7 12.67 -10.96 26.00
CA GLY A 7 12.31 -9.60 25.59
C GLY A 7 12.99 -9.26 24.27
N VAL A 8 12.31 -8.44 23.47
CA VAL A 8 12.88 -7.80 22.27
C VAL A 8 12.86 -6.29 22.51
N THR A 9 14.02 -5.64 22.34
CA THR A 9 14.10 -4.19 22.38
C THR A 9 13.92 -3.61 20.97
N THR A 10 13.22 -2.49 20.86
CA THR A 10 12.94 -1.84 19.57
C THR A 10 14.23 -1.47 18.84
N GLU A 11 15.29 -1.10 19.56
CA GLU A 11 16.61 -0.80 19.00
C GLU A 11 17.21 -1.93 18.17
N ASN A 12 16.87 -3.18 18.48
CA ASN A 12 17.40 -4.34 17.80
C ASN A 12 16.51 -4.84 16.66
N ILE A 13 15.24 -4.39 16.58
CA ILE A 13 14.28 -4.99 15.65
C ILE A 13 14.43 -4.44 14.23
N PHE A 14 14.68 -3.12 14.07
CA PHE A 14 14.88 -2.51 12.74
C PHE A 14 16.07 -3.10 11.97
N PRO A 15 17.27 -3.29 12.58
CA PRO A 15 18.37 -3.98 11.92
C PRO A 15 18.02 -5.42 11.52
N VAL A 16 17.21 -6.12 12.32
CA VAL A 16 16.75 -7.48 12.00
C VAL A 16 15.77 -7.47 10.83
N ILE A 17 14.81 -6.54 10.82
CA ILE A 17 13.87 -6.35 9.71
C ILE A 17 14.64 -6.03 8.43
N LYS A 18 15.52 -5.03 8.47
CA LYS A 18 16.29 -4.56 7.32
C LYS A 18 17.20 -5.67 6.73
N LYS A 19 17.72 -6.56 7.54
CA LYS A 19 18.74 -7.55 7.10
C LYS A 19 18.23 -8.96 6.94
N PHE A 20 17.19 -9.37 7.66
CA PHE A 20 16.81 -10.77 7.78
C PHE A 20 15.35 -11.10 7.52
N LEU A 21 14.44 -10.11 7.55
CA LEU A 21 13.01 -10.39 7.39
C LEU A 21 12.67 -10.86 5.98
N TYR A 22 13.33 -10.29 4.99
CA TYR A 22 13.18 -10.65 3.58
C TYR A 22 14.56 -10.76 2.92
N SER A 23 14.77 -11.85 2.20
CA SER A 23 15.99 -12.06 1.40
C SER A 23 15.97 -11.27 0.07
N ASP A 24 14.81 -10.76 -0.32
CA ASP A 24 14.57 -10.03 -1.57
C ASP A 24 13.93 -8.69 -1.27
N HIS A 25 14.65 -7.60 -1.56
CA HIS A 25 14.21 -6.23 -1.33
C HIS A 25 12.99 -5.87 -2.18
N GLU A 26 12.79 -6.49 -3.34
CA GLU A 26 11.63 -6.25 -4.22
C GLU A 26 10.28 -6.43 -3.53
N ILE A 27 10.25 -7.20 -2.44
CA ILE A 27 9.03 -7.55 -1.71
C ILE A 27 8.33 -6.34 -1.11
N PHE A 28 9.09 -5.25 -0.80
CA PHE A 28 8.53 -4.05 -0.19
C PHE A 28 7.34 -3.49 -0.99
N LEU A 29 7.47 -3.46 -2.31
CA LEU A 29 6.44 -2.91 -3.18
C LEU A 29 5.16 -3.75 -3.14
N ARG A 30 5.30 -5.09 -3.14
CA ARG A 30 4.17 -5.99 -3.00
C ARG A 30 3.43 -5.78 -1.68
N GLU A 31 4.18 -5.66 -0.58
CA GLU A 31 3.60 -5.50 0.76
C GLU A 31 2.84 -4.16 0.87
N LEU A 32 3.44 -3.06 0.41
CA LEU A 32 2.80 -1.75 0.47
C LEU A 32 1.56 -1.66 -0.43
N VAL A 33 1.63 -2.20 -1.66
CA VAL A 33 0.48 -2.23 -2.56
C VAL A 33 -0.63 -3.13 -2.02
N SER A 34 -0.31 -4.28 -1.40
CA SER A 34 -1.29 -5.15 -0.77
C SER A 34 -2.00 -4.44 0.39
N ASN A 35 -1.27 -3.72 1.23
CA ASN A 35 -1.86 -2.93 2.31
C ASN A 35 -2.78 -1.81 1.78
N ALA A 36 -2.41 -1.15 0.69
CA ALA A 36 -3.23 -0.13 0.03
C ALA A 36 -4.52 -0.74 -0.55
N VAL A 37 -4.43 -1.92 -1.18
CA VAL A 37 -5.60 -2.67 -1.64
C VAL A 37 -6.51 -3.06 -0.48
N ASP A 38 -5.94 -3.53 0.63
CA ASP A 38 -6.71 -3.90 1.83
C ASP A 38 -7.45 -2.70 2.43
N ALA A 39 -6.83 -1.51 2.45
CA ALA A 39 -7.47 -0.28 2.89
C ALA A 39 -8.71 0.06 2.03
N ILE A 40 -8.63 -0.16 0.72
CA ILE A 40 -9.75 0.03 -0.21
C ILE A 40 -10.82 -1.04 -0.01
N GLN A 41 -10.44 -2.31 0.17
CA GLN A 41 -11.39 -3.40 0.40
C GLN A 41 -12.14 -3.24 1.73
N LYS A 42 -11.45 -2.76 2.77
CA LYS A 42 -12.09 -2.39 4.04
C LYS A 42 -13.14 -1.30 3.85
N LEU A 43 -12.84 -0.26 3.06
CA LEU A 43 -13.81 0.80 2.75
C LEU A 43 -15.04 0.26 2.00
N LYS A 44 -14.85 -0.62 1.01
CA LYS A 44 -15.95 -1.29 0.30
C LYS A 44 -16.82 -2.11 1.25
N THR A 45 -16.20 -2.82 2.21
CA THR A 45 -16.93 -3.59 3.23
C THR A 45 -17.77 -2.68 4.14
N LEU A 46 -17.18 -1.58 4.62
CA LEU A 46 -17.91 -0.58 5.43
C LEU A 46 -19.09 0.03 4.69
N SER A 47 -18.94 0.27 3.39
CA SER A 47 -20.04 0.75 2.57
C SER A 47 -21.13 -0.32 2.41
N ALA A 48 -20.75 -1.57 2.18
CA ALA A 48 -21.71 -2.68 2.04
C ALA A 48 -22.49 -2.97 3.33
N THR A 49 -21.90 -2.67 4.50
CA THR A 49 -22.54 -2.81 5.84
C THR A 49 -23.29 -1.55 6.27
N GLY A 50 -23.24 -0.45 5.48
CA GLY A 50 -23.90 0.80 5.78
C GLY A 50 -23.16 1.68 6.80
N GLU A 51 -21.92 1.33 7.15
CA GLU A 51 -21.06 2.11 8.07
C GLU A 51 -20.34 3.26 7.34
N TYR A 52 -20.35 3.26 5.99
CA TYR A 52 -19.81 4.33 5.17
C TYR A 52 -20.80 4.66 4.04
N ASN A 53 -21.20 5.93 3.93
CA ASN A 53 -22.18 6.40 2.94
C ASN A 53 -21.58 7.37 1.91
N GLY A 54 -20.26 7.55 1.89
CA GLY A 54 -19.59 8.39 0.89
C GLY A 54 -19.40 7.68 -0.45
N SER A 55 -18.86 8.42 -1.44
CA SER A 55 -18.57 7.86 -2.76
C SER A 55 -17.50 6.77 -2.71
N LEU A 56 -17.72 5.72 -3.51
CA LEU A 56 -16.75 4.67 -3.85
C LEU A 56 -16.20 4.83 -5.27
N ASP A 57 -16.48 5.95 -5.92
CA ASP A 57 -16.00 6.21 -7.26
C ASP A 57 -14.49 6.37 -7.28
N ASP A 58 -13.86 5.92 -8.36
CA ASP A 58 -12.43 6.06 -8.64
C ASP A 58 -11.49 5.47 -7.57
N LEU A 59 -11.91 4.35 -6.94
CA LEU A 59 -11.06 3.61 -5.99
C LEU A 59 -9.86 3.00 -6.70
N LYS A 60 -8.64 3.40 -6.30
CA LYS A 60 -7.40 2.98 -6.92
C LYS A 60 -6.19 3.11 -5.99
N VAL A 61 -5.14 2.40 -6.34
CA VAL A 61 -3.79 2.60 -5.81
C VAL A 61 -2.96 3.30 -6.88
N THR A 62 -2.25 4.36 -6.52
CA THR A 62 -1.38 5.11 -7.44
C THR A 62 0.07 5.03 -6.98
N ILE A 63 0.95 4.69 -7.92
CA ILE A 63 2.39 4.67 -7.70
C ILE A 63 3.01 5.86 -8.44
N SER A 64 3.74 6.70 -7.73
CA SER A 64 4.44 7.84 -8.30
C SER A 64 5.91 7.87 -7.89
N ILE A 65 6.77 8.34 -8.79
CA ILE A 65 8.21 8.45 -8.59
C ILE A 65 8.60 9.89 -8.85
N ASP A 66 9.29 10.48 -7.88
CA ASP A 66 9.97 11.77 -8.05
C ASP A 66 11.48 11.53 -7.96
N LYS A 67 12.14 11.54 -9.12
CA LYS A 67 13.59 11.30 -9.22
C LYS A 67 14.41 12.44 -8.63
N GLU A 68 13.90 13.68 -8.67
CA GLU A 68 14.61 14.86 -8.13
C GLU A 68 14.56 14.84 -6.60
N ALA A 69 13.41 14.53 -6.04
CA ALA A 69 13.25 14.36 -4.59
C ALA A 69 13.79 13.02 -4.09
N GLY A 70 14.07 12.05 -4.98
CA GLY A 70 14.50 10.70 -4.62
C GLY A 70 13.42 9.91 -3.89
N THR A 71 12.15 10.09 -4.28
CA THR A 71 11.02 9.47 -3.58
C THR A 71 10.20 8.55 -4.47
N LEU A 72 9.72 7.46 -3.87
CA LEU A 72 8.66 6.60 -4.39
C LEU A 72 7.45 6.72 -3.46
N THR A 73 6.28 6.98 -4.02
CA THR A 73 5.04 7.12 -3.24
C THR A 73 4.02 6.09 -3.67
N VAL A 74 3.43 5.41 -2.68
CA VAL A 74 2.26 4.54 -2.83
C VAL A 74 1.07 5.25 -2.19
N THR A 75 0.08 5.61 -3.00
CA THR A 75 -1.14 6.31 -2.58
C THR A 75 -2.34 5.41 -2.75
N ASP A 76 -3.17 5.30 -1.72
CA ASP A 76 -4.52 4.74 -1.80
C ASP A 76 -5.58 5.77 -1.42
N ASN A 77 -6.79 5.58 -1.89
CA ASN A 77 -7.97 6.33 -1.48
C ASN A 77 -8.97 5.46 -0.70
N GLY A 78 -8.44 4.54 0.11
CA GLY A 78 -9.18 3.65 0.99
C GLY A 78 -9.67 4.32 2.28
N ILE A 79 -9.74 3.55 3.37
CA ILE A 79 -10.28 4.01 4.66
C ILE A 79 -9.41 5.10 5.34
N GLY A 80 -8.13 5.20 5.00
CA GLY A 80 -7.17 6.01 5.74
C GLY A 80 -7.02 5.60 7.21
N MET A 81 -6.34 6.41 7.99
CA MET A 81 -6.08 6.18 9.42
C MET A 81 -6.28 7.46 10.23
N THR A 82 -6.77 7.30 11.46
CA THR A 82 -6.72 8.33 12.50
C THR A 82 -5.35 8.33 13.19
N ALA A 83 -5.06 9.30 14.05
CA ALA A 83 -3.86 9.29 14.88
C ALA A 83 -3.77 8.02 15.76
N ASP A 84 -4.90 7.62 16.36
CA ASP A 84 -4.99 6.41 17.19
C ASP A 84 -4.74 5.13 16.35
N ASP A 85 -5.22 5.10 15.10
CA ASP A 85 -4.94 3.99 14.19
C ASP A 85 -3.46 3.90 13.84
N VAL A 86 -2.80 5.04 13.58
CA VAL A 86 -1.36 5.08 13.33
C VAL A 86 -0.60 4.58 14.55
N ASP A 87 -0.97 5.02 15.74
CA ASP A 87 -0.34 4.57 16.99
C ASP A 87 -0.52 3.06 17.22
N LYS A 88 -1.71 2.54 16.91
CA LYS A 88 -2.05 1.14 17.08
C LYS A 88 -1.46 0.21 16.03
N TYR A 89 -1.48 0.59 14.74
CA TYR A 89 -1.16 -0.30 13.62
C TYR A 89 0.19 -0.03 12.96
N ILE A 90 0.77 1.16 13.18
CA ILE A 90 2.09 1.53 12.66
C ILE A 90 3.13 1.48 13.77
N ASN A 91 2.85 2.00 14.97
CA ASN A 91 3.84 2.04 16.05
C ASN A 91 3.98 0.72 16.83
N GLN A 92 3.07 -0.24 16.62
CA GLN A 92 3.14 -1.57 17.24
C GLN A 92 3.55 -2.62 16.20
N ILE A 93 4.82 -3.01 16.26
CA ILE A 93 5.40 -4.01 15.35
C ILE A 93 4.71 -5.35 15.53
N ALA A 94 4.39 -6.03 14.42
CA ALA A 94 3.68 -7.31 14.39
C ALA A 94 2.24 -7.26 14.94
N PHE A 95 1.62 -6.08 15.01
CA PHE A 95 0.22 -5.93 15.31
C PHE A 95 -0.57 -5.67 14.02
N SER A 96 -1.55 -6.51 13.71
CA SER A 96 -2.37 -6.40 12.50
C SER A 96 -3.83 -6.16 12.84
N GLY A 97 -4.41 -5.08 12.29
CA GLY A 97 -5.85 -4.84 12.34
C GLY A 97 -6.68 -5.75 11.44
N ALA A 98 -6.05 -6.65 10.68
CA ALA A 98 -6.74 -7.56 9.78
C ALA A 98 -7.59 -8.57 10.56
N GLU A 99 -7.07 -9.16 11.63
CA GLU A 99 -7.81 -10.15 12.44
C GLU A 99 -9.03 -9.53 13.11
N GLU A 100 -8.91 -8.33 13.68
CA GLU A 100 -10.04 -7.61 14.28
C GLU A 100 -11.11 -7.30 13.24
N PHE A 101 -10.70 -6.84 12.06
CA PHE A 101 -11.59 -6.54 10.96
C PHE A 101 -12.30 -7.79 10.44
N LEU A 102 -11.56 -8.88 10.20
CA LEU A 102 -12.12 -10.16 9.78
C LEU A 102 -13.08 -10.76 10.83
N ALA A 103 -12.78 -10.61 12.12
CA ALA A 103 -13.67 -11.06 13.19
C ALA A 103 -14.99 -10.28 13.22
N LYS A 104 -14.97 -8.97 12.94
CA LYS A 104 -16.16 -8.11 12.90
C LYS A 104 -17.02 -8.32 11.64
N TYR A 105 -16.40 -8.59 10.49
CA TYR A 105 -17.06 -8.62 9.17
C TYR A 105 -16.95 -9.98 8.46
N LYS A 106 -17.01 -11.10 9.19
CA LYS A 106 -16.76 -12.48 8.73
C LYS A 106 -17.41 -12.86 7.41
N ASP A 107 -18.63 -12.39 7.16
CA ASP A 107 -19.40 -12.77 5.97
C ASP A 107 -19.07 -11.91 4.74
N ASN A 108 -18.39 -10.77 4.91
CA ASN A 108 -18.14 -9.78 3.86
C ASN A 108 -16.64 -9.49 3.61
N ALA A 109 -15.74 -10.08 4.39
CA ALA A 109 -14.32 -9.70 4.43
C ALA A 109 -13.37 -10.69 3.70
N ASN A 110 -13.86 -11.40 2.68
CA ASN A 110 -13.12 -12.47 1.99
C ASN A 110 -11.88 -12.02 1.19
N ALA A 111 -11.49 -10.75 1.24
CA ALA A 111 -10.49 -10.18 0.36
C ALA A 111 -9.33 -9.46 1.06
N ILE A 112 -9.12 -9.65 2.36
CA ILE A 112 -7.98 -9.05 3.08
C ILE A 112 -6.74 -9.91 2.87
N ILE A 113 -5.64 -9.29 2.42
CA ILE A 113 -4.40 -9.96 2.03
C ILE A 113 -3.37 -9.97 3.17
N GLY A 114 -3.23 -8.84 3.89
CA GLY A 114 -2.23 -8.65 4.93
C GLY A 114 -2.68 -9.17 6.29
N HIS A 115 -1.90 -10.09 6.89
CA HIS A 115 -2.26 -10.71 8.18
C HIS A 115 -1.26 -10.48 9.31
N PHE A 116 0.00 -10.15 9.02
CA PHE A 116 1.08 -10.26 10.03
C PHE A 116 1.52 -8.94 10.66
N GLY A 117 1.06 -7.77 10.17
CA GLY A 117 1.47 -6.47 10.71
C GLY A 117 2.97 -6.14 10.54
N LEU A 118 3.66 -6.83 9.62
CA LEU A 118 5.09 -6.64 9.34
C LEU A 118 5.34 -6.04 7.95
N GLY A 119 4.38 -6.13 7.04
CA GLY A 119 4.53 -5.73 5.64
C GLY A 119 4.93 -4.28 5.46
N PHE A 120 4.37 -3.36 6.26
CA PHE A 120 4.72 -1.94 6.22
C PHE A 120 6.22 -1.70 6.47
N TYR A 121 6.81 -2.43 7.41
CA TYR A 121 8.21 -2.23 7.78
C TYR A 121 9.21 -2.65 6.69
N SER A 122 8.76 -3.41 5.67
CA SER A 122 9.59 -3.73 4.51
C SER A 122 10.02 -2.45 3.75
N ALA A 123 9.29 -1.34 3.90
CA ALA A 123 9.65 -0.03 3.37
C ALA A 123 11.07 0.41 3.78
N PHE A 124 11.49 0.09 5.00
CA PHE A 124 12.81 0.44 5.52
C PHE A 124 13.97 -0.39 4.93
N MET A 125 13.67 -1.41 4.13
CA MET A 125 14.71 -2.16 3.41
C MET A 125 15.31 -1.34 2.27
N VAL A 126 14.51 -0.44 1.68
CA VAL A 126 14.88 0.32 0.48
C VAL A 126 14.92 1.83 0.70
N SER A 127 14.55 2.30 1.88
CA SER A 127 14.46 3.73 2.18
C SER A 127 15.20 4.10 3.46
N LYS A 128 15.79 5.30 3.43
CA LYS A 128 16.43 5.95 4.59
C LYS A 128 15.44 6.69 5.47
N LYS A 129 14.23 6.95 4.96
CA LYS A 129 13.15 7.61 5.69
C LYS A 129 11.82 7.22 5.06
N VAL A 130 10.82 6.99 5.88
CA VAL A 130 9.44 6.74 5.48
C VAL A 130 8.54 7.81 6.07
N GLU A 131 7.65 8.36 5.23
CA GLU A 131 6.64 9.31 5.64
C GLU A 131 5.26 8.76 5.30
N ILE A 132 4.32 8.84 6.22
CA ILE A 132 2.90 8.55 6.02
C ILE A 132 2.15 9.87 6.09
N ARG A 133 1.24 10.11 5.13
CA ARG A 133 0.22 11.16 5.20
C ARG A 133 -1.13 10.51 5.04
N THR A 134 -1.97 10.60 6.06
CA THR A 134 -3.23 9.84 6.06
C THR A 134 -4.39 10.66 6.60
N LYS A 135 -5.58 10.41 6.03
CA LYS A 135 -6.86 10.95 6.48
C LYS A 135 -7.89 9.84 6.54
N SER A 136 -8.46 9.64 7.70
CA SER A 136 -9.51 8.64 7.91
C SER A 136 -10.78 8.98 7.12
N TYR A 137 -11.57 7.93 6.80
CA TYR A 137 -12.93 8.07 6.26
C TYR A 137 -13.92 8.64 7.31
N ILE A 138 -13.54 8.67 8.58
CA ILE A 138 -14.38 9.16 9.66
C ILE A 138 -14.41 10.69 9.64
N ASP A 139 -15.62 11.25 9.50
CA ASP A 139 -15.81 12.70 9.47
C ASP A 139 -15.33 13.37 10.76
N GLY A 140 -14.73 14.57 10.61
CA GLY A 140 -14.26 15.38 11.72
C GLY A 140 -12.91 14.95 12.31
N GLN A 141 -12.33 13.83 11.86
CA GLN A 141 -11.00 13.43 12.28
C GLN A 141 -9.93 14.22 11.51
N PRO A 142 -8.90 14.77 12.20
CA PRO A 142 -7.80 15.44 11.53
C PRO A 142 -6.98 14.45 10.70
N ALA A 143 -6.39 14.95 9.63
CA ALA A 143 -5.36 14.20 8.92
C ALA A 143 -4.04 14.28 9.69
N VAL A 144 -3.23 13.24 9.59
CA VAL A 144 -1.94 13.15 10.29
C VAL A 144 -0.81 12.77 9.34
N SER A 145 0.38 13.29 9.64
CA SER A 145 1.64 12.80 9.11
C SER A 145 2.40 12.05 10.18
N TRP A 146 3.08 10.99 9.77
CA TRP A 146 3.99 10.22 10.59
C TRP A 146 5.31 10.06 9.82
N VAL A 147 6.44 10.25 10.48
CA VAL A 147 7.77 10.20 9.86
C VAL A 147 8.71 9.40 10.75
N CYS A 148 9.47 8.47 10.14
CA CYS A 148 10.50 7.70 10.80
C CYS A 148 11.68 7.46 9.84
N ASP A 149 12.89 7.48 10.36
CA ASP A 149 14.15 7.23 9.64
C ASP A 149 14.69 5.81 9.86
N GLY A 150 13.88 4.92 10.45
CA GLY A 150 14.28 3.57 10.80
C GLY A 150 14.96 3.46 12.17
N SER A 151 15.02 4.56 12.93
CA SER A 151 15.31 4.55 14.37
C SER A 151 14.05 4.14 15.16
N PRO A 152 14.16 3.88 16.48
CA PRO A 152 12.99 3.65 17.34
C PRO A 152 12.09 4.87 17.52
N GLU A 153 12.53 6.04 17.08
CA GLU A 153 11.82 7.29 17.25
C GLU A 153 11.02 7.63 15.99
N TYR A 154 9.86 8.27 16.18
CA TYR A 154 9.03 8.79 15.11
C TYR A 154 8.51 10.18 15.47
N GLU A 155 8.12 10.93 14.45
CA GLU A 155 7.41 12.20 14.59
C GLU A 155 6.00 12.06 14.02
N MET A 156 4.98 12.51 14.75
CA MET A 156 3.60 12.54 14.28
C MET A 156 3.00 13.92 14.51
N ASN A 157 2.39 14.49 13.46
CA ASN A 157 1.77 15.81 13.48
C ASN A 157 0.43 15.82 12.78
N GLU A 158 -0.49 16.69 13.20
CA GLU A 158 -1.68 17.00 12.41
C GLU A 158 -1.29 17.78 11.15
N ILE A 159 -1.93 17.45 10.03
CA ILE A 159 -1.70 18.10 8.73
C ILE A 159 -3.03 18.40 8.05
N GLU A 160 -2.98 19.22 7.00
CA GLU A 160 -4.08 19.36 6.04
C GLU A 160 -3.95 18.31 4.94
N LYS A 161 -5.01 17.53 4.72
CA LYS A 161 -5.19 16.62 3.59
C LYS A 161 -6.65 16.64 3.20
N GLU A 162 -6.95 16.97 1.95
CA GLU A 162 -8.33 17.17 1.49
C GLU A 162 -9.10 15.85 1.43
N SER A 163 -8.53 14.84 0.81
CA SER A 163 -9.18 13.55 0.56
C SER A 163 -8.75 12.47 1.55
N ARG A 164 -9.68 11.55 1.86
CA ARG A 164 -9.38 10.32 2.61
C ARG A 164 -8.34 9.45 1.89
N GLY A 165 -7.72 8.56 2.64
CA GLY A 165 -6.74 7.61 2.14
C GLY A 165 -5.36 7.87 2.69
N THR A 166 -4.38 7.12 2.20
CA THR A 166 -3.02 7.14 2.74
C THR A 166 -1.99 7.29 1.62
N ASP A 167 -1.01 8.15 1.84
CA ASP A 167 0.21 8.25 1.05
C ASP A 167 1.36 7.69 1.88
N ILE A 168 2.05 6.67 1.37
CA ILE A 168 3.30 6.15 1.91
C ILE A 168 4.43 6.65 1.03
N ILE A 169 5.26 7.55 1.54
CA ILE A 169 6.34 8.20 0.83
C ILE A 169 7.66 7.62 1.30
N LEU A 170 8.36 6.94 0.40
CA LEU A 170 9.66 6.33 0.63
C LEU A 170 10.75 7.25 0.12
N HIS A 171 11.61 7.76 0.99
CA HIS A 171 12.85 8.42 0.61
C HIS A 171 13.91 7.35 0.34
N ILE A 172 14.08 7.01 -0.93
CA ILE A 172 14.90 5.87 -1.35
C ILE A 172 16.35 6.05 -0.94
N ASP A 173 16.94 4.96 -0.43
CA ASP A 173 18.36 4.93 -0.04
C ASP A 173 19.27 5.06 -1.28
N ASP A 174 20.47 5.58 -1.09
CA ASP A 174 21.40 5.81 -2.19
C ASP A 174 21.85 4.50 -2.88
N ASP A 175 21.86 3.40 -2.15
CA ASP A 175 22.22 2.07 -2.66
C ASP A 175 21.04 1.38 -3.37
N GLU A 176 19.82 1.93 -3.26
CA GLU A 176 18.56 1.33 -3.76
C GLU A 176 17.92 2.17 -4.90
N LYS A 177 18.67 3.04 -5.55
CA LYS A 177 18.20 3.97 -6.60
C LYS A 177 17.55 3.27 -7.81
N GLU A 178 17.75 1.97 -7.99
CA GLU A 178 17.04 1.20 -9.02
C GLU A 178 15.51 1.32 -8.87
N PHE A 179 14.99 1.48 -7.64
CA PHE A 179 13.56 1.65 -7.37
C PHE A 179 13.02 3.06 -7.68
N LEU A 180 13.85 3.98 -8.13
CA LEU A 180 13.43 5.24 -8.75
C LEU A 180 13.26 5.12 -10.29
N GLU A 181 13.57 3.96 -10.87
CA GLU A 181 13.36 3.73 -12.29
C GLU A 181 11.95 3.17 -12.55
N LYS A 182 11.15 3.93 -13.34
CA LYS A 182 9.77 3.57 -13.68
C LYS A 182 9.66 2.16 -14.26
N SER A 183 10.56 1.80 -15.19
CA SER A 183 10.56 0.47 -15.80
C SER A 183 10.77 -0.66 -14.78
N ARG A 184 11.58 -0.42 -13.75
CA ARG A 184 11.81 -1.37 -12.66
C ARG A 184 10.55 -1.56 -11.82
N ILE A 185 9.92 -0.47 -11.42
CA ILE A 185 8.68 -0.48 -10.64
C ILE A 185 7.55 -1.14 -11.43
N ASP A 186 7.35 -0.78 -12.69
CA ASP A 186 6.31 -1.38 -13.55
C ASP A 186 6.52 -2.91 -13.71
N ALA A 187 7.77 -3.36 -13.83
CA ALA A 187 8.08 -4.79 -13.89
C ALA A 187 7.71 -5.52 -12.59
N LEU A 188 8.00 -4.93 -11.44
CA LEU A 188 7.65 -5.49 -10.12
C LEU A 188 6.14 -5.52 -9.90
N LEU A 189 5.43 -4.45 -10.26
CA LEU A 189 3.96 -4.40 -10.18
C LEU A 189 3.33 -5.49 -11.05
N LYS A 190 3.80 -5.67 -12.28
CA LYS A 190 3.32 -6.73 -13.18
C LYS A 190 3.63 -8.14 -12.64
N LYS A 191 4.79 -8.31 -12.01
CA LYS A 191 5.21 -9.60 -11.41
C LYS A 191 4.35 -9.98 -10.20
N HIS A 192 4.09 -9.03 -9.29
CA HIS A 192 3.52 -9.32 -7.99
C HIS A 192 2.07 -8.91 -7.80
N CYS A 193 1.58 -7.93 -8.60
CA CYS A 193 0.28 -7.30 -8.35
C CYS A 193 -0.73 -7.50 -9.50
N LYS A 194 -0.39 -8.35 -10.50
CA LYS A 194 -1.14 -8.52 -11.77
C LYS A 194 -2.64 -8.75 -11.59
N PHE A 195 -3.07 -9.40 -10.52
CA PHE A 195 -4.45 -9.85 -10.32
C PHE A 195 -5.10 -9.30 -9.04
N LEU A 196 -4.55 -8.21 -8.49
CA LEU A 196 -5.16 -7.56 -7.36
C LEU A 196 -6.49 -6.91 -7.77
N PRO A 197 -7.53 -6.91 -6.88
CA PRO A 197 -8.91 -6.56 -7.23
C PRO A 197 -9.20 -5.04 -7.20
N VAL A 198 -8.15 -4.22 -7.29
CA VAL A 198 -8.22 -2.75 -7.31
C VAL A 198 -7.28 -2.25 -8.39
N PRO A 199 -7.68 -1.25 -9.21
CA PRO A 199 -6.79 -0.66 -10.21
C PRO A 199 -5.50 -0.13 -9.59
N ILE A 200 -4.35 -0.52 -10.16
CA ILE A 200 -3.03 -0.04 -9.78
C ILE A 200 -2.50 0.82 -10.93
N ILE A 201 -2.34 2.10 -10.64
CA ILE A 201 -1.93 3.11 -11.62
C ILE A 201 -0.43 3.39 -11.45
N SER A 202 0.31 3.33 -12.56
CA SER A 202 1.71 3.74 -12.62
C SER A 202 1.93 4.74 -13.75
N GLY A 203 1.72 6.01 -13.44
CA GLY A 203 1.81 7.11 -14.40
C GLY A 203 0.70 7.10 -15.45
N LYS A 204 1.00 7.65 -16.62
CA LYS A 204 0.07 7.73 -17.75
C LYS A 204 0.42 6.72 -18.85
N GLU A 205 -0.58 6.34 -19.65
CA GLU A 205 -0.34 5.63 -20.90
C GLU A 205 0.50 6.52 -21.83
N GLN A 206 1.39 5.89 -22.59
CA GLN A 206 2.24 6.59 -23.54
C GLN A 206 1.89 6.22 -24.98
N GLU A 207 1.81 7.22 -25.85
CA GLU A 207 1.69 7.03 -27.30
C GLU A 207 2.96 7.51 -28.02
N TRP A 208 3.28 6.84 -29.13
CA TRP A 208 4.39 7.26 -29.98
C TRP A 208 3.94 8.39 -30.89
N LYS A 209 4.54 9.59 -30.74
CA LYS A 209 4.22 10.76 -31.55
C LYS A 209 5.49 11.54 -31.86
N ASP A 210 5.66 11.88 -33.12
CA ASP A 210 6.77 12.70 -33.62
C ASP A 210 8.17 12.21 -33.20
N GLY A 211 8.40 10.87 -33.19
CA GLY A 211 9.70 10.28 -32.88
C GLY A 211 10.01 10.15 -31.38
N LYS A 212 9.01 10.35 -30.50
CA LYS A 212 9.14 10.20 -29.05
C LYS A 212 7.86 9.65 -28.42
N TYR A 213 7.99 9.05 -27.23
CA TYR A 213 6.85 8.70 -26.39
C TYR A 213 6.34 9.95 -25.67
N VAL A 214 5.03 10.16 -25.69
CA VAL A 214 4.34 11.28 -25.03
C VAL A 214 3.25 10.69 -24.14
N ASP A 215 3.15 11.21 -22.93
CA ASP A 215 2.09 10.81 -21.99
C ASP A 215 0.72 11.26 -22.54
N THR A 216 -0.26 10.37 -22.44
CA THR A 216 -1.67 10.66 -22.73
C THR A 216 -2.40 11.14 -21.48
N ASP A 217 -3.69 11.50 -21.60
CA ASP A 217 -4.54 11.84 -20.44
C ASP A 217 -5.00 10.59 -19.68
N LYS A 218 -4.78 9.38 -20.22
CA LYS A 218 -5.25 8.12 -19.61
C LYS A 218 -4.27 7.59 -18.57
N ASP A 219 -4.81 7.09 -17.47
CA ASP A 219 -4.03 6.39 -16.46
C ASP A 219 -3.51 5.05 -16.99
N ASN A 220 -2.24 4.76 -16.76
CA ASN A 220 -1.63 3.47 -17.08
C ASN A 220 -1.95 2.46 -15.99
N VAL A 221 -2.99 1.64 -16.21
CA VAL A 221 -3.41 0.57 -15.31
C VAL A 221 -2.54 -0.66 -15.53
N ILE A 222 -1.79 -1.07 -14.50
CA ILE A 222 -0.80 -2.15 -14.60
C ILE A 222 -1.42 -3.55 -14.47
N ASN A 223 -2.48 -3.69 -13.68
CA ASN A 223 -3.07 -4.97 -13.32
C ASN A 223 -4.39 -5.25 -14.03
N ASN A 224 -4.82 -6.52 -13.99
CA ASN A 224 -6.12 -6.94 -14.47
C ASN A 224 -7.05 -7.17 -13.26
N VAL A 225 -7.98 -6.25 -13.06
CA VAL A 225 -8.94 -6.29 -11.92
C VAL A 225 -10.08 -7.30 -12.12
N GLU A 226 -10.29 -7.76 -13.36
CA GLU A 226 -11.32 -8.73 -13.73
C GLU A 226 -10.69 -9.92 -14.46
N PRO A 227 -9.90 -10.75 -13.76
CA PRO A 227 -9.28 -11.91 -14.38
C PRO A 227 -10.35 -12.91 -14.86
N ILE A 228 -10.03 -13.68 -15.89
CA ILE A 228 -10.95 -14.58 -16.57
C ILE A 228 -11.64 -15.58 -15.63
N TRP A 229 -10.93 -16.05 -14.59
CA TRP A 229 -11.47 -16.98 -13.59
C TRP A 229 -12.45 -16.34 -12.60
N GLY A 230 -12.53 -15.01 -12.55
CA GLY A 230 -13.53 -14.26 -11.76
C GLY A 230 -14.84 -14.04 -12.51
N LYS A 231 -14.86 -14.24 -13.84
CA LYS A 231 -16.03 -14.07 -14.69
C LYS A 231 -16.89 -15.34 -14.68
N LYS A 232 -18.22 -15.19 -14.85
CA LYS A 232 -19.10 -16.35 -15.03
C LYS A 232 -18.80 -17.01 -16.37
N PRO A 233 -18.78 -18.35 -16.48
CA PRO A 233 -18.49 -19.03 -17.74
C PRO A 233 -19.43 -18.63 -18.91
N ALA A 234 -20.66 -18.20 -18.60
CA ALA A 234 -21.62 -17.72 -19.59
C ALA A 234 -21.29 -16.35 -20.18
N ASP A 235 -20.45 -15.58 -19.52
CA ASP A 235 -20.03 -14.23 -19.94
C ASP A 235 -18.69 -14.25 -20.69
N LEU A 236 -18.02 -15.42 -20.79
CA LEU A 236 -16.74 -15.61 -21.46
C LEU A 236 -16.92 -15.85 -22.94
N LYS A 237 -16.08 -15.23 -23.75
CA LYS A 237 -15.97 -15.43 -25.21
C LYS A 237 -14.67 -16.14 -25.52
N ASP A 238 -14.58 -16.78 -26.68
CA ASP A 238 -13.37 -17.48 -27.14
C ASP A 238 -12.14 -16.56 -27.15
N GLU A 239 -12.32 -15.26 -27.38
CA GLU A 239 -11.27 -14.24 -27.34
C GLU A 239 -10.69 -14.02 -25.93
N ASP A 240 -11.44 -14.26 -24.89
CA ASP A 240 -11.00 -14.12 -23.49
C ASP A 240 -9.99 -15.22 -23.08
N TYR A 241 -9.97 -16.36 -23.83
CA TYR A 241 -9.08 -17.49 -23.56
C TYR A 241 -7.75 -17.42 -24.29
N ILE A 242 -7.57 -16.44 -25.19
CA ILE A 242 -6.39 -16.33 -26.07
C ILE A 242 -5.36 -15.29 -25.56
N ASN A 243 -5.70 -14.47 -24.55
CA ASN A 243 -4.86 -13.39 -24.01
C ASN A 243 -4.20 -13.72 -22.68
#